data_85bb297fcd2130792bc340f6d5612ec2
#
_entry.id   85bb297fcd2130792bc340f6d5612ec2
#
_cell.length_a   1.000
_cell.length_b   1.000
_cell.length_c   1.000
_cell.angle_alpha   90.00
_cell.angle_beta   90.00
_cell.angle_gamma   90.00
#
_symmetry.space_group_name_H-M   'P 1'
#
loop_
_entity.id
_entity.type
_entity.pdbx_description
1 polymer ?
#
loop_
_entity_poly.entity_id
_entity_poly.type
_entity_poly.pdbx_seq_one_letter_code
_entity_poly.pdbx_strand_id
1 'polypeptide(L)'
;LHHITCVTVDARQCVRFYREVLGLKLVKRTVNQDVPDVWHLFFGDDDASPGMDLTFFEFRGLPRGEPGPGAAHTVRWRVGAEESLDFWESRLETGGVTTARTDGSLSFTDHEGLGHELIVDDGSEAPLTATNPGIPEEHALRGFDGVRMHSHDPEGSAMWLRGLFGLEGEGLEVRASGPSRSGSVVFEQAPATMHRQGAGSIHHIAWTAFAGDGELQDWRGRVARSGAQPTPLIDRFWFHSVYFRAPDGLLHEFATPEPGFTVDEPLESLGTKLVLPPKFEPYREQIEQRLTPID
;
A
#
# COMPACT_ATOMS: atom_id res chain seq x y z
N LEU A 1 -8.66 -3.72 1.37
CA LEU A 1 -7.65 -2.67 1.58
C LEU A 1 -8.02 -1.42 0.81
N HIS A 2 -7.55 -0.24 1.30
CA HIS A 2 -7.62 1.05 0.60
C HIS A 2 -6.29 1.31 -0.11
N HIS A 3 -5.22 1.48 0.66
CA HIS A 3 -3.87 1.69 0.16
C HIS A 3 -2.83 1.03 1.08
N ILE A 4 -1.60 0.92 0.57
CA ILE A 4 -0.43 0.49 1.34
C ILE A 4 0.62 1.58 1.19
N THR A 5 1.09 2.15 2.31
CA THR A 5 2.11 3.19 2.32
C THR A 5 3.46 2.64 2.70
N CYS A 6 4.45 2.93 1.89
CA CYS A 6 5.83 2.48 2.03
C CYS A 6 6.80 3.67 2.19
N VAL A 7 8.05 3.36 2.49
CA VAL A 7 9.14 4.32 2.59
C VAL A 7 10.16 4.07 1.49
N THR A 8 10.52 5.13 0.77
CA THR A 8 11.65 5.15 -0.17
C THR A 8 12.66 6.23 0.24
N VAL A 9 13.90 6.11 -0.21
CA VAL A 9 14.92 7.16 -0.06
C VAL A 9 15.28 7.81 -1.39
N ASP A 10 14.75 7.27 -2.51
CA ASP A 10 14.98 7.74 -3.87
C ASP A 10 13.67 7.71 -4.68
N ALA A 11 12.96 8.84 -4.66
CA ALA A 11 11.68 8.98 -5.36
C ALA A 11 11.81 8.76 -6.88
N ARG A 12 12.95 9.10 -7.51
CA ARG A 12 13.16 8.90 -8.96
C ARG A 12 13.26 7.41 -9.29
N GLN A 13 14.04 6.64 -8.55
CA GLN A 13 14.12 5.19 -8.75
C GLN A 13 12.80 4.50 -8.41
N CYS A 14 12.11 4.98 -7.37
CA CYS A 14 10.77 4.53 -7.01
C CYS A 14 9.80 4.71 -8.19
N VAL A 15 9.69 5.93 -8.75
CA VAL A 15 8.84 6.22 -9.92
C VAL A 15 9.18 5.32 -11.09
N ARG A 16 10.47 5.16 -11.39
CA ARG A 16 10.92 4.30 -12.49
C ARG A 16 10.51 2.85 -12.28
N PHE A 17 10.74 2.28 -11.09
CA PHE A 17 10.43 0.88 -10.82
C PHE A 17 8.92 0.61 -10.93
N TYR A 18 8.11 1.39 -10.23
CA TYR A 18 6.66 1.13 -10.18
C TYR A 18 5.94 1.44 -11.49
N ARG A 19 6.42 2.40 -12.28
CA ARG A 19 5.84 2.70 -13.60
C ARG A 19 6.38 1.82 -14.72
N GLU A 20 7.70 1.66 -14.82
CA GLU A 20 8.33 1.00 -15.98
C GLU A 20 8.43 -0.51 -15.80
N VAL A 21 8.71 -0.99 -14.57
CA VAL A 21 8.84 -2.41 -14.29
C VAL A 21 7.47 -3.02 -13.95
N LEU A 22 6.77 -2.49 -12.96
CA LEU A 22 5.47 -3.04 -12.53
C LEU A 22 4.26 -2.52 -13.33
N GLY A 23 4.43 -1.46 -14.11
CA GLY A 23 3.40 -0.96 -15.02
C GLY A 23 2.27 -0.20 -14.35
N LEU A 24 2.43 0.22 -13.09
CA LEU A 24 1.45 1.03 -12.39
C LEU A 24 1.41 2.46 -12.92
N LYS A 25 0.24 3.11 -12.85
CA LYS A 25 0.10 4.52 -13.14
C LYS A 25 0.49 5.35 -11.90
N LEU A 26 1.31 6.39 -12.07
CA LEU A 26 1.51 7.38 -11.02
C LEU A 26 0.28 8.29 -10.99
N VAL A 27 -0.59 8.10 -10.00
CA VAL A 27 -1.91 8.74 -9.93
C VAL A 27 -1.96 10.00 -9.08
N LYS A 28 -1.00 10.20 -8.17
CA LYS A 28 -0.88 11.44 -7.41
C LYS A 28 0.57 11.74 -7.06
N ARG A 29 0.98 13.00 -7.27
CA ARG A 29 2.24 13.58 -6.81
C ARG A 29 1.93 14.67 -5.80
N THR A 30 2.16 14.41 -4.53
CA THR A 30 1.93 15.37 -3.46
C THR A 30 3.01 15.25 -2.38
N VAL A 31 2.79 15.86 -1.23
CA VAL A 31 3.71 15.83 -0.11
C VAL A 31 3.11 15.12 1.10
N ASN A 32 3.96 14.58 1.95
CA ASN A 32 3.55 14.11 3.26
C ASN A 32 2.97 15.30 4.05
N GLN A 33 1.71 15.22 4.48
CA GLN A 33 1.03 16.34 5.12
C GLN A 33 1.50 16.66 6.54
N ASP A 34 2.27 15.74 7.15
CA ASP A 34 2.89 15.94 8.45
C ASP A 34 4.35 16.44 8.31
N VAL A 35 5.00 16.19 7.14
CA VAL A 35 6.36 16.64 6.80
C VAL A 35 6.37 17.12 5.34
N PRO A 36 5.94 18.37 5.04
CA PRO A 36 5.64 18.80 3.67
C PRO A 36 6.86 19.03 2.75
N ASP A 37 8.06 18.72 3.17
CA ASP A 37 9.28 18.65 2.37
C ASP A 37 9.65 17.21 1.96
N VAL A 38 8.73 16.27 2.13
CA VAL A 38 8.83 14.84 1.78
C VAL A 38 7.80 14.52 0.71
N TRP A 39 8.22 13.92 -0.41
CA TRP A 39 7.28 13.41 -1.41
C TRP A 39 6.31 12.39 -0.83
N HIS A 40 5.06 12.48 -1.26
CA HIS A 40 4.07 11.41 -1.14
C HIS A 40 3.57 11.07 -2.54
N LEU A 41 4.01 9.94 -3.06
CA LEU A 41 3.71 9.46 -4.40
C LEU A 41 2.71 8.31 -4.30
N PHE A 42 1.72 8.28 -5.22
CA PHE A 42 0.71 7.22 -5.26
C PHE A 42 0.73 6.54 -6.62
N PHE A 43 0.79 5.22 -6.61
CA PHE A 43 0.77 4.39 -7.80
C PHE A 43 -0.45 3.47 -7.73
N GLY A 44 -1.24 3.43 -8.78
CA GLY A 44 -2.49 2.66 -8.82
C GLY A 44 -2.86 2.19 -10.22
N ASP A 45 -4.14 1.89 -10.38
CA ASP A 45 -4.78 1.59 -11.65
C ASP A 45 -5.12 2.88 -12.43
N ASP A 46 -5.81 2.74 -13.57
CA ASP A 46 -6.16 3.89 -14.41
C ASP A 46 -7.14 4.86 -13.74
N ASP A 47 -7.97 4.36 -12.81
CA ASP A 47 -9.02 5.10 -12.13
C ASP A 47 -8.61 5.60 -10.72
N ALA A 48 -7.39 5.28 -10.27
CA ALA A 48 -6.90 5.54 -8.91
C ALA A 48 -7.82 4.94 -7.83
N SER A 49 -8.14 3.66 -8.01
CA SER A 49 -9.14 2.96 -7.19
C SER A 49 -8.58 2.50 -5.85
N PRO A 50 -9.32 2.66 -4.74
CA PRO A 50 -8.98 1.97 -3.49
C PRO A 50 -8.83 0.45 -3.70
N GLY A 51 -7.71 -0.10 -3.20
CA GLY A 51 -7.37 -1.52 -3.39
C GLY A 51 -6.22 -1.76 -4.38
N MET A 52 -5.70 -0.69 -5.01
CA MET A 52 -4.48 -0.76 -5.82
C MET A 52 -3.50 0.38 -5.53
N ASP A 53 -3.82 1.33 -4.67
CA ASP A 53 -2.96 2.48 -4.38
C ASP A 53 -1.76 2.10 -3.50
N LEU A 54 -0.61 1.82 -4.13
CA LEU A 54 0.67 1.69 -3.44
C LEU A 54 1.32 3.06 -3.32
N THR A 55 1.63 3.51 -2.10
CA THR A 55 2.11 4.87 -1.88
C THR A 55 3.49 4.91 -1.23
N PHE A 56 4.24 5.99 -1.46
CA PHE A 56 5.60 6.13 -0.95
C PHE A 56 5.85 7.50 -0.35
N PHE A 57 6.44 7.52 0.86
CA PHE A 57 7.11 8.69 1.42
C PHE A 57 8.60 8.66 1.11
N GLU A 58 9.17 9.74 0.55
CA GLU A 58 10.60 9.84 0.32
C GLU A 58 11.34 10.42 1.53
N PHE A 59 11.85 9.58 2.41
CA PHE A 59 12.71 10.00 3.51
C PHE A 59 14.18 9.82 3.17
N ARG A 60 14.77 10.82 2.51
CA ARG A 60 16.18 10.80 2.06
C ARG A 60 17.15 10.54 3.21
N GLY A 61 18.14 9.69 2.95
CA GLY A 61 19.21 9.40 3.90
C GLY A 61 18.87 8.40 5.00
N LEU A 62 17.64 7.85 5.03
CA LEU A 62 17.37 6.72 5.90
C LEU A 62 18.15 5.47 5.43
N PRO A 63 18.61 4.63 6.35
CA PRO A 63 19.16 3.32 6.00
C PRO A 63 18.05 2.42 5.46
N ARG A 64 18.44 1.29 4.85
CA ARG A 64 17.50 0.22 4.49
C ARG A 64 16.71 -0.25 5.72
N GLY A 65 15.43 -0.49 5.54
CA GLY A 65 14.56 -1.04 6.56
C GLY A 65 14.98 -2.47 6.91
N GLU A 66 14.71 -2.88 8.14
CA GLU A 66 14.90 -4.26 8.60
C GLU A 66 13.54 -4.79 9.07
N PRO A 67 12.97 -5.78 8.36
CA PRO A 67 11.73 -6.38 8.78
C PRO A 67 11.95 -7.23 10.04
N GLY A 68 11.18 -6.97 11.07
CA GLY A 68 11.17 -7.67 12.33
C GLY A 68 9.75 -7.70 12.88
N PRO A 69 9.55 -8.01 14.19
CA PRO A 69 8.21 -8.06 14.78
C PRO A 69 7.46 -6.73 14.59
N GLY A 70 6.19 -6.79 14.16
CA GLY A 70 5.34 -5.63 13.88
C GLY A 70 5.56 -5.01 12.49
N ALA A 71 6.37 -5.62 11.62
CA ALA A 71 6.58 -5.16 10.26
C ALA A 71 5.71 -5.93 9.26
N ALA A 72 4.90 -5.24 8.47
CA ALA A 72 4.50 -5.74 7.17
C ALA A 72 5.71 -5.61 6.24
N HIS A 73 6.02 -6.66 5.45
CA HIS A 73 7.27 -6.73 4.68
C HIS A 73 7.09 -7.13 3.21
N THR A 74 5.91 -7.61 2.82
CA THR A 74 5.61 -8.03 1.45
C THR A 74 4.23 -7.57 1.05
N VAL A 75 4.13 -6.91 -0.10
CA VAL A 75 2.86 -6.57 -0.76
C VAL A 75 2.46 -7.76 -1.63
N ARG A 76 1.24 -8.25 -1.45
CA ARG A 76 0.67 -9.33 -2.26
C ARG A 76 -0.25 -8.74 -3.32
N TRP A 77 0.02 -9.10 -4.58
CA TRP A 77 -0.71 -8.64 -5.75
C TRP A 77 -1.44 -9.79 -6.42
N ARG A 78 -2.58 -9.51 -7.01
CA ARG A 78 -3.30 -10.47 -7.84
C ARG A 78 -2.86 -10.38 -9.30
N VAL A 79 -2.79 -11.53 -9.96
CA VAL A 79 -2.63 -11.68 -11.42
C VAL A 79 -3.67 -12.65 -11.96
N GLY A 80 -3.92 -12.63 -13.28
CA GLY A 80 -5.06 -13.31 -13.88
C GLY A 80 -4.97 -14.81 -13.97
N ALA A 81 -3.75 -15.36 -14.13
CA ALA A 81 -3.54 -16.78 -14.39
C ALA A 81 -2.08 -17.19 -14.12
N GLU A 82 -1.79 -18.51 -14.17
CA GLU A 82 -0.42 -19.04 -14.04
C GLU A 82 0.51 -18.50 -15.13
N GLU A 83 0.01 -18.34 -16.36
CA GLU A 83 0.75 -17.75 -17.48
C GLU A 83 1.18 -16.31 -17.20
N SER A 84 0.45 -15.60 -16.36
CA SER A 84 0.86 -14.26 -15.91
C SER A 84 2.08 -14.32 -15.01
N LEU A 85 2.22 -15.36 -14.17
CA LEU A 85 3.42 -15.54 -13.36
C LEU A 85 4.65 -15.83 -14.25
N ASP A 86 4.51 -16.60 -15.33
CA ASP A 86 5.58 -16.86 -16.30
C ASP A 86 6.01 -15.58 -17.02
N PHE A 87 5.05 -14.76 -17.43
CA PHE A 87 5.31 -13.43 -18.01
C PHE A 87 6.10 -12.54 -17.04
N TRP A 88 5.67 -12.46 -15.79
CA TRP A 88 6.31 -11.62 -14.79
C TRP A 88 7.71 -12.13 -14.43
N GLU A 89 7.91 -13.42 -14.29
CA GLU A 89 9.23 -14.01 -14.05
C GLU A 89 10.22 -13.62 -15.16
N SER A 90 9.86 -13.84 -16.41
CA SER A 90 10.68 -13.47 -17.57
C SER A 90 10.97 -11.97 -17.64
N ARG A 91 9.94 -11.11 -17.38
CA ARG A 91 10.07 -9.66 -17.40
C ARG A 91 11.01 -9.14 -16.30
N LEU A 92 10.83 -9.61 -15.08
CA LEU A 92 11.61 -9.22 -13.91
C LEU A 92 13.08 -9.65 -14.04
N GLU A 93 13.34 -10.89 -14.45
CA GLU A 93 14.68 -11.41 -14.66
C GLU A 93 15.41 -10.68 -15.80
N THR A 94 14.71 -10.37 -16.89
CA THR A 94 15.26 -9.53 -17.97
C THR A 94 15.64 -8.14 -17.48
N GLY A 95 14.89 -7.60 -16.51
CA GLY A 95 15.18 -6.33 -15.81
C GLY A 95 16.25 -6.45 -14.72
N GLY A 96 16.83 -7.63 -14.50
CA GLY A 96 17.86 -7.89 -13.49
C GLY A 96 17.30 -8.03 -12.07
N VAL A 97 15.99 -8.25 -11.91
CA VAL A 97 15.36 -8.53 -10.62
C VAL A 97 15.34 -10.05 -10.39
N THR A 98 15.88 -10.47 -9.26
CA THR A 98 15.85 -11.90 -8.88
C THR A 98 14.46 -12.28 -8.41
N THR A 99 13.97 -13.41 -8.93
CA THR A 99 12.66 -13.96 -8.58
C THR A 99 12.79 -15.28 -7.83
N ALA A 100 11.71 -15.63 -7.11
CA ALA A 100 11.56 -16.95 -6.50
C ALA A 100 10.14 -17.48 -6.78
N ARG A 101 10.04 -18.57 -7.55
CA ARG A 101 8.79 -19.21 -7.92
C ARG A 101 8.41 -20.28 -6.91
N THR A 102 7.16 -20.30 -6.51
CA THR A 102 6.52 -21.41 -5.78
C THR A 102 5.25 -21.82 -6.50
N ASP A 103 4.58 -22.88 -6.04
CA ASP A 103 3.29 -23.29 -6.60
C ASP A 103 2.26 -22.19 -6.38
N GLY A 104 1.76 -21.61 -7.49
CA GLY A 104 0.76 -20.52 -7.50
C GLY A 104 1.25 -19.13 -7.11
N SER A 105 2.57 -18.90 -6.91
CA SER A 105 3.07 -17.55 -6.62
C SER A 105 4.47 -17.27 -7.14
N LEU A 106 4.78 -15.99 -7.34
CA LEU A 106 6.09 -15.48 -7.73
C LEU A 106 6.49 -14.34 -6.77
N SER A 107 7.63 -14.47 -6.10
CA SER A 107 8.16 -13.48 -5.17
C SER A 107 9.38 -12.78 -5.73
N PHE A 108 9.54 -11.50 -5.42
CA PHE A 108 10.71 -10.68 -5.74
C PHE A 108 10.81 -9.50 -4.77
N THR A 109 11.89 -8.73 -4.87
CA THR A 109 12.02 -7.45 -4.14
C THR A 109 12.26 -6.31 -5.09
N ASP A 110 11.82 -5.11 -4.71
CA ASP A 110 12.20 -3.90 -5.42
C ASP A 110 13.67 -3.53 -5.18
N HIS A 111 14.11 -2.40 -5.74
CA HIS A 111 15.50 -1.90 -5.64
C HIS A 111 15.91 -1.54 -4.20
N GLU A 112 14.97 -1.28 -3.30
CA GLU A 112 15.21 -0.99 -1.88
C GLU A 112 14.94 -2.20 -0.97
N GLY A 113 14.43 -3.30 -1.53
CA GLY A 113 14.20 -4.57 -0.85
C GLY A 113 12.82 -4.71 -0.24
N LEU A 114 11.85 -3.89 -0.65
CA LEU A 114 10.45 -4.15 -0.37
C LEU A 114 10.02 -5.45 -1.06
N GLY A 115 9.45 -6.38 -0.29
CA GLY A 115 8.96 -7.65 -0.81
C GLY A 115 7.68 -7.48 -1.63
N HIS A 116 7.60 -8.23 -2.72
CA HIS A 116 6.40 -8.37 -3.54
C HIS A 116 6.12 -9.85 -3.80
N GLU A 117 4.86 -10.22 -3.79
CA GLU A 117 4.38 -11.56 -4.13
C GLU A 117 3.21 -11.43 -5.11
N LEU A 118 3.32 -12.06 -6.27
CA LEU A 118 2.23 -12.19 -7.22
C LEU A 118 1.54 -13.53 -6.98
N ILE A 119 0.23 -13.52 -6.89
CA ILE A 119 -0.61 -14.71 -6.70
C ILE A 119 -1.70 -14.74 -7.76
N VAL A 120 -2.07 -15.95 -8.18
CA VAL A 120 -3.16 -16.12 -9.14
C VAL A 120 -4.49 -15.79 -8.45
N ASP A 121 -5.24 -14.87 -9.06
CA ASP A 121 -6.58 -14.46 -8.60
C ASP A 121 -7.61 -15.56 -8.89
N ASP A 122 -8.56 -15.78 -8.01
CA ASP A 122 -9.67 -16.71 -8.22
C ASP A 122 -10.76 -16.17 -9.15
N GLY A 123 -10.63 -14.91 -9.61
CA GLY A 123 -11.56 -14.25 -10.52
C GLY A 123 -12.89 -13.84 -9.88
N SER A 124 -13.00 -13.89 -8.55
CA SER A 124 -14.22 -13.55 -7.83
C SER A 124 -14.51 -12.05 -7.77
N GLU A 125 -13.50 -11.21 -7.99
CA GLU A 125 -13.58 -9.75 -7.90
C GLU A 125 -13.16 -9.08 -9.22
N ALA A 126 -13.75 -7.93 -9.52
CA ALA A 126 -13.37 -7.15 -10.70
C ALA A 126 -11.89 -6.72 -10.62
N PRO A 127 -11.10 -6.90 -11.69
CA PRO A 127 -9.69 -6.50 -11.69
C PRO A 127 -9.55 -4.98 -11.62
N LEU A 128 -8.54 -4.50 -10.89
CA LEU A 128 -8.05 -3.12 -10.93
C LEU A 128 -6.76 -3.14 -11.73
N THR A 129 -6.75 -2.52 -12.90
CA THR A 129 -5.61 -2.60 -13.83
C THR A 129 -5.17 -1.22 -14.30
N ALA A 130 -3.87 -1.06 -14.49
CA ALA A 130 -3.29 0.10 -15.15
C ALA A 130 -2.90 -0.25 -16.59
N THR A 131 -3.27 0.60 -17.52
CA THR A 131 -2.86 0.46 -18.93
C THR A 131 -1.38 0.80 -19.08
N ASN A 132 -0.61 -0.17 -19.57
CA ASN A 132 0.82 0.00 -19.84
C ASN A 132 1.20 -0.66 -21.18
N PRO A 133 1.79 0.07 -22.15
CA PRO A 133 2.14 -0.48 -23.46
C PRO A 133 3.10 -1.69 -23.43
N GLY A 134 3.87 -1.83 -22.35
CA GLY A 134 4.84 -2.92 -22.18
C GLY A 134 4.30 -4.13 -21.41
N ILE A 135 3.02 -4.12 -21.00
CA ILE A 135 2.39 -5.19 -20.24
C ILE A 135 1.02 -5.49 -20.86
N PRO A 136 0.82 -6.68 -21.47
CA PRO A 136 -0.48 -7.10 -21.96
C PRO A 136 -1.52 -7.08 -20.83
N GLU A 137 -2.75 -6.70 -21.14
CA GLU A 137 -3.84 -6.54 -20.16
C GLU A 137 -4.10 -7.84 -19.36
N GLU A 138 -4.02 -8.99 -20.03
CA GLU A 138 -4.19 -10.31 -19.41
C GLU A 138 -3.15 -10.62 -18.32
N HIS A 139 -1.97 -9.98 -18.39
CA HIS A 139 -0.89 -10.15 -17.42
C HIS A 139 -0.77 -8.99 -16.42
N ALA A 140 -1.54 -7.90 -16.58
CA ALA A 140 -1.49 -6.76 -15.69
C ALA A 140 -1.76 -7.17 -14.21
N LEU A 141 -1.16 -6.42 -13.28
CA LEU A 141 -1.52 -6.52 -11.87
C LEU A 141 -3.00 -6.14 -11.70
N ARG A 142 -3.72 -6.87 -10.83
CA ARG A 142 -5.17 -6.76 -10.66
C ARG A 142 -5.58 -6.17 -9.30
N GLY A 143 -4.70 -5.41 -8.68
CA GLY A 143 -4.87 -4.85 -7.33
C GLY A 143 -4.30 -5.75 -6.25
N PHE A 144 -4.41 -5.30 -5.00
CA PHE A 144 -3.89 -6.03 -3.86
C PHE A 144 -4.70 -7.29 -3.55
N ASP A 145 -3.99 -8.37 -3.19
CA ASP A 145 -4.54 -9.44 -2.36
C ASP A 145 -4.37 -9.11 -0.87
N GLY A 146 -3.21 -8.57 -0.48
CA GLY A 146 -2.93 -8.25 0.90
C GLY A 146 -1.48 -7.94 1.20
N VAL A 147 -1.07 -8.28 2.42
CA VAL A 147 0.31 -8.19 2.88
C VAL A 147 0.72 -9.42 3.68
N ARG A 148 2.04 -9.69 3.72
CA ARG A 148 2.64 -10.56 4.74
C ARG A 148 3.26 -9.69 5.84
N MET A 149 3.11 -10.13 7.09
CA MET A 149 3.70 -9.42 8.21
C MET A 149 4.29 -10.35 9.26
N HIS A 150 5.36 -9.88 9.87
CA HIS A 150 6.01 -10.54 10.98
C HIS A 150 5.35 -10.20 12.33
N SER A 151 5.08 -11.22 13.16
CA SER A 151 4.63 -11.06 14.55
C SER A 151 5.44 -11.94 15.50
N HIS A 152 5.62 -11.50 16.73
CA HIS A 152 6.11 -12.37 17.82
C HIS A 152 5.11 -13.45 18.19
N ASP A 153 3.82 -13.17 18.02
CA ASP A 153 2.69 -14.06 18.27
C ASP A 153 1.74 -13.98 17.07
N PRO A 154 2.03 -14.73 15.98
CA PRO A 154 1.20 -14.70 14.77
C PRO A 154 -0.26 -15.11 15.02
N GLU A 155 -0.50 -16.11 15.88
CA GLU A 155 -1.84 -16.58 16.21
C GLU A 155 -2.63 -15.51 16.99
N GLY A 156 -2.02 -14.91 18.02
CA GLY A 156 -2.61 -13.83 18.79
C GLY A 156 -2.90 -12.59 17.95
N SER A 157 -1.98 -12.22 17.04
CA SER A 157 -2.20 -11.10 16.09
C SER A 157 -3.35 -11.39 15.13
N ALA A 158 -3.42 -12.59 14.55
CA ALA A 158 -4.51 -12.99 13.67
C ALA A 158 -5.86 -13.01 14.41
N MET A 159 -5.89 -13.53 15.62
CA MET A 159 -7.09 -13.55 16.46
C MET A 159 -7.57 -12.13 16.81
N TRP A 160 -6.64 -11.23 17.17
CA TRP A 160 -6.97 -9.83 17.47
C TRP A 160 -7.57 -9.12 16.25
N LEU A 161 -6.94 -9.28 15.07
CA LEU A 161 -7.41 -8.64 13.85
C LEU A 161 -8.78 -9.17 13.41
N ARG A 162 -9.01 -10.49 13.53
CA ARG A 162 -10.35 -11.07 13.32
C ARG A 162 -11.39 -10.47 14.26
N GLY A 163 -11.07 -10.40 15.56
CA GLY A 163 -11.95 -9.79 16.55
C GLY A 163 -12.28 -8.32 16.22
N LEU A 164 -11.30 -7.53 15.76
CA LEU A 164 -11.52 -6.16 15.32
C LEU A 164 -12.51 -6.08 14.16
N PHE A 165 -12.38 -6.94 13.14
CA PHE A 165 -13.28 -6.98 11.99
C PHE A 165 -14.59 -7.72 12.26
N GLY A 166 -14.70 -8.45 13.37
CA GLY A 166 -15.87 -9.31 13.68
C GLY A 166 -15.94 -10.53 12.78
N LEU A 167 -14.78 -11.08 12.40
CA LEU A 167 -14.65 -12.27 11.56
C LEU A 167 -14.51 -13.52 12.42
N GLU A 168 -15.05 -14.63 11.94
CA GLU A 168 -14.80 -15.98 12.45
C GLU A 168 -13.67 -16.65 11.66
N GLY A 169 -13.16 -17.75 12.18
CA GLY A 169 -12.16 -18.59 11.52
C GLY A 169 -10.88 -18.76 12.32
N GLU A 170 -9.97 -19.54 11.76
CA GLU A 170 -8.68 -19.93 12.34
C GLU A 170 -7.53 -19.72 11.35
N GLY A 171 -6.29 -20.00 11.80
CA GLY A 171 -5.10 -19.90 10.98
C GLY A 171 -4.45 -18.51 10.98
N LEU A 172 -3.39 -18.35 10.20
CA LEU A 172 -2.54 -17.16 10.19
C LEU A 172 -2.91 -16.13 9.13
N GLU A 173 -3.81 -16.45 8.20
CA GLU A 173 -4.36 -15.51 7.24
C GLU A 173 -5.68 -14.95 7.77
N VAL A 174 -5.78 -13.63 7.80
CA VAL A 174 -7.02 -12.89 8.09
C VAL A 174 -7.46 -12.16 6.82
N ARG A 175 -8.60 -12.56 6.26
CA ARG A 175 -9.18 -11.95 5.06
C ARG A 175 -10.46 -11.21 5.41
N ALA A 176 -10.44 -9.90 5.21
CA ALA A 176 -11.61 -9.04 5.38
C ALA A 176 -12.22 -8.73 4.01
N SER A 177 -13.52 -8.97 3.87
CA SER A 177 -14.28 -8.68 2.64
C SER A 177 -15.04 -7.37 2.78
N GLY A 178 -14.96 -6.54 1.75
CA GLY A 178 -15.76 -5.34 1.59
C GLY A 178 -16.80 -5.50 0.47
N PRO A 179 -17.58 -4.44 0.17
CA PRO A 179 -18.61 -4.48 -0.87
C PRO A 179 -18.08 -4.80 -2.28
N SER A 180 -16.86 -4.36 -2.59
CA SER A 180 -16.25 -4.53 -3.92
C SER A 180 -14.99 -5.38 -3.89
N ARG A 181 -14.28 -5.44 -2.77
CA ARG A 181 -12.97 -6.08 -2.68
C ARG A 181 -12.69 -6.63 -1.30
N SER A 182 -11.97 -7.77 -1.28
CA SER A 182 -11.35 -8.29 -0.07
C SER A 182 -9.89 -7.83 0.05
N GLY A 183 -9.34 -7.98 1.25
CA GLY A 183 -7.92 -7.78 1.52
C GLY A 183 -7.46 -8.70 2.66
N SER A 184 -6.22 -9.16 2.61
CA SER A 184 -5.70 -10.10 3.60
C SER A 184 -4.44 -9.60 4.30
N VAL A 185 -4.25 -10.11 5.52
CA VAL A 185 -2.97 -10.08 6.23
C VAL A 185 -2.58 -11.52 6.56
N VAL A 186 -1.41 -11.92 6.09
CA VAL A 186 -0.80 -13.22 6.42
C VAL A 186 0.24 -12.99 7.51
N PHE A 187 0.00 -13.54 8.68
CA PHE A 187 0.92 -13.41 9.80
C PHE A 187 1.97 -14.53 9.77
N GLU A 188 3.22 -14.15 9.99
CA GLU A 188 4.37 -15.05 10.01
C GLU A 188 5.18 -14.87 11.28
N GLN A 189 5.89 -15.92 11.69
CA GLN A 189 6.79 -15.82 12.83
C GLN A 189 7.92 -14.83 12.53
N ALA A 190 8.07 -13.83 13.37
CA ALA A 190 9.11 -12.83 13.22
C ALA A 190 10.51 -13.44 13.31
N PRO A 191 11.47 -12.96 12.51
CA PRO A 191 12.88 -13.26 12.70
C PRO A 191 13.38 -12.67 14.03
N ALA A 192 14.55 -13.11 14.48
CA ALA A 192 15.17 -12.59 15.71
C ALA A 192 15.70 -11.16 15.61
N THR A 193 15.58 -10.54 14.44
CA THR A 193 16.01 -9.15 14.18
C THR A 193 15.02 -8.14 14.75
N MET A 194 15.51 -6.96 15.14
CA MET A 194 14.66 -5.84 15.54
C MET A 194 14.08 -5.17 14.31
N HIS A 195 12.79 -4.85 14.34
CA HIS A 195 12.17 -4.01 13.31
C HIS A 195 12.80 -2.62 13.28
N ARG A 196 13.23 -2.19 12.10
CA ARG A 196 13.64 -0.80 11.84
C ARG A 196 13.00 -0.31 10.55
N GLN A 197 12.21 0.75 10.66
CA GLN A 197 11.66 1.42 9.50
C GLN A 197 12.75 2.14 8.70
N GLY A 198 12.70 2.05 7.39
CA GLY A 198 13.69 2.65 6.48
C GLY A 198 13.34 2.40 5.03
N ALA A 199 14.30 2.59 4.12
CA ALA A 199 14.09 2.33 2.70
C ALA A 199 13.57 0.91 2.46
N GLY A 200 12.56 0.76 1.61
CA GLY A 200 11.96 -0.53 1.29
C GLY A 200 11.09 -1.14 2.40
N SER A 201 10.63 -0.35 3.38
CA SER A 201 9.70 -0.83 4.41
C SER A 201 8.28 -0.35 4.20
N ILE A 202 7.29 -1.14 4.62
CA ILE A 202 5.89 -0.72 4.71
C ILE A 202 5.72 0.13 5.97
N HIS A 203 5.16 1.34 5.80
CA HIS A 203 4.88 2.28 6.89
C HIS A 203 3.54 1.95 7.58
N HIS A 204 2.49 1.72 6.79
CA HIS A 204 1.17 1.31 7.27
C HIS A 204 0.34 0.67 6.16
N ILE A 205 -0.73 0.01 6.58
CA ILE A 205 -1.78 -0.50 5.69
C ILE A 205 -3.11 0.19 6.02
N ALA A 206 -3.85 0.56 4.99
CA ALA A 206 -5.14 1.23 5.12
C ALA A 206 -6.30 0.34 4.66
N TRP A 207 -7.38 0.37 5.42
CA TRP A 207 -8.64 -0.32 5.14
C TRP A 207 -9.71 0.68 4.72
N THR A 208 -10.58 0.30 3.81
CA THR A 208 -11.61 1.21 3.30
C THR A 208 -12.81 1.28 4.25
N ALA A 209 -13.21 2.50 4.63
CA ALA A 209 -14.48 2.82 5.29
C ALA A 209 -15.44 3.38 4.24
N PHE A 210 -16.27 2.53 3.65
CA PHE A 210 -17.07 2.84 2.45
C PHE A 210 -18.23 3.83 2.71
N ALA A 211 -18.76 3.85 3.93
CA ALA A 211 -19.89 4.72 4.28
C ALA A 211 -19.45 6.08 4.86
N GLY A 212 -18.20 6.51 4.59
CA GLY A 212 -17.69 7.82 4.96
C GLY A 212 -17.43 8.00 6.45
N ASP A 213 -17.52 9.24 6.93
CA ASP A 213 -17.12 9.63 8.30
C ASP A 213 -17.90 8.91 9.40
N GLY A 214 -19.15 8.55 9.16
CA GLY A 214 -19.96 7.79 10.13
C GLY A 214 -19.33 6.43 10.40
N GLU A 215 -18.97 5.70 9.36
CA GLU A 215 -18.30 4.42 9.47
C GLU A 215 -16.89 4.56 10.10
N LEU A 216 -16.14 5.62 9.75
CA LEU A 216 -14.85 5.92 10.40
C LEU A 216 -14.99 6.10 11.91
N GLN A 217 -16.04 6.80 12.38
CA GLN A 217 -16.31 6.95 13.83
C GLN A 217 -16.67 5.61 14.48
N ASP A 218 -17.43 4.76 13.79
CA ASP A 218 -17.75 3.42 14.28
C ASP A 218 -16.50 2.54 14.38
N TRP A 219 -15.64 2.54 13.36
CA TRP A 219 -14.35 1.85 13.38
C TRP A 219 -13.44 2.38 14.48
N ARG A 220 -13.36 3.71 14.64
CA ARG A 220 -12.63 4.33 15.74
C ARG A 220 -13.11 3.82 17.10
N GLY A 221 -14.42 3.74 17.29
CA GLY A 221 -15.01 3.18 18.50
C GLY A 221 -14.67 1.70 18.72
N ARG A 222 -14.68 0.87 17.66
CA ARG A 222 -14.29 -0.54 17.73
C ARG A 222 -12.81 -0.70 18.08
N VAL A 223 -11.92 0.06 17.46
CA VAL A 223 -10.49 0.08 17.77
C VAL A 223 -10.25 0.43 19.23
N ALA A 224 -10.92 1.45 19.76
CA ALA A 224 -10.79 1.81 21.17
C ALA A 224 -11.26 0.68 22.12
N ARG A 225 -12.36 -0.01 21.77
CA ARG A 225 -12.85 -1.16 22.55
C ARG A 225 -11.95 -2.40 22.47
N SER A 226 -11.15 -2.53 21.39
CA SER A 226 -10.17 -3.62 21.25
C SER A 226 -8.87 -3.39 22.04
N GLY A 227 -8.77 -2.27 22.77
CA GLY A 227 -7.60 -1.91 23.59
C GLY A 227 -6.53 -1.08 22.86
N ALA A 228 -6.68 -0.83 21.55
CA ALA A 228 -5.79 0.06 20.80
C ALA A 228 -6.21 1.54 20.96
N GLN A 229 -5.28 2.46 20.63
CA GLN A 229 -5.52 3.89 20.75
C GLN A 229 -5.64 4.54 19.37
N PRO A 230 -6.87 4.80 18.87
CA PRO A 230 -7.07 5.45 17.59
C PRO A 230 -6.89 6.96 17.69
N THR A 231 -6.39 7.59 16.62
CA THR A 231 -6.38 9.04 16.47
C THR A 231 -7.82 9.61 16.43
N PRO A 232 -7.99 10.92 16.58
CA PRO A 232 -9.17 11.61 16.04
C PRO A 232 -9.29 11.38 14.52
N LEU A 233 -10.45 11.73 13.95
CA LEU A 233 -10.60 11.84 12.51
C LEU A 233 -9.65 12.91 11.98
N ILE A 234 -8.91 12.59 10.92
CA ILE A 234 -7.94 13.47 10.26
C ILE A 234 -8.38 13.68 8.82
N ASP A 235 -8.59 14.94 8.43
CA ASP A 235 -8.82 15.32 7.03
C ASP A 235 -7.48 15.33 6.29
N ARG A 236 -7.35 14.44 5.30
CA ARG A 236 -6.20 14.34 4.39
C ARG A 236 -6.49 14.98 3.03
N PHE A 237 -7.57 15.73 2.90
CA PHE A 237 -8.05 16.42 1.70
C PHE A 237 -8.65 15.47 0.64
N TRP A 238 -7.98 14.39 0.27
CA TRP A 238 -8.48 13.39 -0.69
C TRP A 238 -9.26 12.25 -0.03
N PHE A 239 -9.10 12.07 1.26
CA PHE A 239 -9.78 11.10 2.11
C PHE A 239 -9.71 11.52 3.57
N HIS A 240 -10.59 10.99 4.39
CA HIS A 240 -10.53 11.12 5.83
C HIS A 240 -9.96 9.85 6.45
N SER A 241 -9.23 9.97 7.53
CA SER A 241 -8.46 8.88 8.13
C SER A 241 -8.57 8.77 9.63
N VAL A 242 -8.50 7.56 10.14
CA VAL A 242 -8.25 7.21 11.55
C VAL A 242 -7.09 6.23 11.61
N TYR A 243 -6.03 6.58 12.35
CA TYR A 243 -4.85 5.73 12.51
C TYR A 243 -4.85 5.05 13.88
N PHE A 244 -4.28 3.85 13.94
CA PHE A 244 -4.05 3.14 15.19
C PHE A 244 -2.92 2.11 15.04
N ARG A 245 -2.24 1.79 16.16
CA ARG A 245 -1.28 0.68 16.18
C ARG A 245 -1.97 -0.56 16.75
N ALA A 246 -1.83 -1.66 16.01
CA ALA A 246 -2.21 -2.97 16.50
C ALA A 246 -1.26 -3.44 17.62
N PRO A 247 -1.62 -4.42 18.45
CA PRO A 247 -0.77 -4.92 19.53
C PRO A 247 0.59 -5.45 19.07
N ASP A 248 0.68 -5.96 17.84
CA ASP A 248 1.93 -6.39 17.20
C ASP A 248 2.85 -5.23 16.77
N GLY A 249 2.34 -4.00 16.77
CA GLY A 249 3.11 -2.79 16.45
C GLY A 249 2.86 -2.21 15.07
N LEU A 250 2.20 -2.92 14.14
CA LEU A 250 1.87 -2.39 12.82
C LEU A 250 0.93 -1.19 12.92
N LEU A 251 1.23 -0.14 12.18
CA LEU A 251 0.32 0.99 12.02
C LEU A 251 -0.75 0.63 10.99
N HIS A 252 -1.99 0.72 11.40
CA HIS A 252 -3.17 0.57 10.55
C HIS A 252 -3.86 1.92 10.38
N GLU A 253 -4.60 2.04 9.28
CA GLU A 253 -5.46 3.16 8.96
C GLU A 253 -6.83 2.65 8.54
N PHE A 254 -7.89 3.37 8.89
CA PHE A 254 -9.15 3.33 8.16
C PHE A 254 -9.27 4.61 7.36
N ALA A 255 -9.57 4.51 6.05
CA ALA A 255 -9.67 5.65 5.15
C ALA A 255 -10.98 5.61 4.35
N THR A 256 -11.59 6.78 4.11
CA THR A 256 -12.74 6.90 3.20
C THR A 256 -12.28 6.89 1.75
N PRO A 257 -13.05 6.33 0.80
CA PRO A 257 -12.74 6.42 -0.63
C PRO A 257 -12.99 7.84 -1.19
N GLU A 258 -13.83 8.64 -0.52
CA GLU A 258 -14.22 9.97 -0.94
C GLU A 258 -13.51 11.07 -0.11
N PRO A 259 -13.30 12.27 -0.71
CA PRO A 259 -13.71 12.72 -2.05
C PRO A 259 -12.88 12.17 -3.22
N GLY A 260 -11.75 11.49 -2.96
CA GLY A 260 -10.89 10.89 -3.98
C GLY A 260 -9.98 11.89 -4.70
N PHE A 261 -9.06 11.37 -5.54
CA PHE A 261 -8.02 12.18 -6.18
C PHE A 261 -8.54 13.11 -7.29
N THR A 262 -9.76 12.88 -7.77
CA THR A 262 -10.36 13.71 -8.83
C THR A 262 -11.01 14.99 -8.29
N VAL A 263 -10.98 15.24 -6.98
CA VAL A 263 -11.50 16.48 -6.39
C VAL A 263 -10.74 17.73 -6.84
N ASP A 264 -9.47 17.60 -7.21
CA ASP A 264 -8.59 18.70 -7.59
C ASP A 264 -7.83 18.50 -8.91
N GLU A 265 -7.93 17.32 -9.52
CA GLU A 265 -7.33 17.00 -10.83
C GLU A 265 -8.30 16.18 -11.69
N PRO A 266 -8.40 16.43 -13.00
CA PRO A 266 -9.08 15.53 -13.92
C PRO A 266 -8.43 14.15 -13.96
N LEU A 267 -9.22 13.08 -14.11
CA LEU A 267 -8.76 11.69 -14.10
C LEU A 267 -7.63 11.42 -15.12
N GLU A 268 -7.76 12.01 -16.32
CA GLU A 268 -6.80 11.86 -17.41
C GLU A 268 -5.44 12.52 -17.13
N SER A 269 -5.36 13.43 -16.17
CA SER A 269 -4.14 14.17 -15.80
C SER A 269 -3.60 13.85 -14.42
N LEU A 270 -4.19 12.87 -13.71
CA LEU A 270 -3.69 12.46 -12.41
C LEU A 270 -2.20 12.15 -12.43
N GLY A 271 -1.48 12.60 -11.41
CA GLY A 271 -0.07 12.33 -11.20
C GLY A 271 0.90 12.99 -12.20
N THR A 272 0.44 13.93 -13.05
CA THR A 272 1.30 14.62 -14.01
C THR A 272 2.07 15.80 -13.42
N LYS A 273 1.63 16.36 -12.32
CA LYS A 273 2.22 17.53 -11.63
C LYS A 273 2.15 17.40 -10.12
N LEU A 274 2.92 18.23 -9.41
CA LEU A 274 2.77 18.41 -7.97
C LEU A 274 1.42 19.08 -7.66
N VAL A 275 0.62 18.42 -6.83
CA VAL A 275 -0.63 18.96 -6.27
C VAL A 275 -0.49 19.04 -4.76
N LEU A 276 -0.91 20.15 -4.20
CA LEU A 276 -0.84 20.40 -2.76
C LEU A 276 -2.25 20.57 -2.18
N PRO A 277 -2.53 20.02 -0.99
CA PRO A 277 -3.71 20.43 -0.24
C PRO A 277 -3.76 21.96 -0.09
N PRO A 278 -4.94 22.59 -0.09
CA PRO A 278 -5.08 24.05 -0.05
C PRO A 278 -4.28 24.75 1.06
N LYS A 279 -4.12 24.08 2.21
CA LYS A 279 -3.33 24.59 3.36
C LYS A 279 -1.85 24.77 3.04
N PHE A 280 -1.30 24.10 2.03
CA PHE A 280 0.11 24.17 1.64
C PHE A 280 0.36 25.03 0.40
N GLU A 281 -0.66 25.39 -0.37
CA GLU A 281 -0.50 26.24 -1.56
C GLU A 281 0.24 27.56 -1.30
N PRO A 282 0.05 28.27 -0.17
CA PRO A 282 0.84 29.47 0.14
C PRO A 282 2.36 29.22 0.25
N TYR A 283 2.78 27.98 0.40
CA TYR A 283 4.18 27.56 0.60
C TYR A 283 4.76 26.80 -0.61
N ARG A 284 4.04 26.74 -1.74
CA ARG A 284 4.39 25.94 -2.92
C ARG A 284 5.84 26.10 -3.36
N GLU A 285 6.33 27.32 -3.59
CA GLU A 285 7.70 27.57 -4.03
C GLU A 285 8.75 27.02 -3.05
N GLN A 286 8.51 27.16 -1.75
CA GLN A 286 9.42 26.66 -0.71
C GLN A 286 9.42 25.13 -0.66
N ILE A 287 8.27 24.51 -0.87
CA ILE A 287 8.12 23.07 -0.91
C ILE A 287 8.84 22.51 -2.15
N GLU A 288 8.57 23.05 -3.35
CA GLU A 288 9.18 22.62 -4.60
C GLU A 288 10.72 22.68 -4.56
N GLN A 289 11.30 23.70 -3.94
CA GLN A 289 12.77 23.83 -3.77
C GLN A 289 13.39 22.74 -2.91
N ARG A 290 12.62 22.06 -2.06
CA ARG A 290 13.09 21.03 -1.14
C ARG A 290 12.88 19.62 -1.67
N LEU A 291 11.94 19.44 -2.59
CA LEU A 291 11.61 18.15 -3.17
C LEU A 291 12.69 17.71 -4.18
N THR A 292 12.97 16.42 -4.21
CA THR A 292 13.85 15.80 -5.21
C THR A 292 13.18 15.86 -6.60
N PRO A 293 13.89 16.24 -7.68
CA PRO A 293 13.35 16.08 -9.03
C PRO A 293 13.10 14.60 -9.34
N ILE A 294 11.88 14.28 -9.80
CA ILE A 294 11.45 12.89 -10.10
C ILE A 294 11.21 12.61 -11.58
N ASP A 295 11.30 13.63 -12.43
CA ASP A 295 11.17 13.55 -13.91
C ASP A 295 12.55 13.34 -14.54
#